data_f955d721221349531552807afdb1030c
#
_entry.id   f955d721221349531552807afdb1030c
#
_cell.length_a   1.000
_cell.length_b   1.000
_cell.length_c   1.000
_cell.angle_alpha   90.00
_cell.angle_beta   90.00
_cell.angle_gamma   90.00
#
_symmetry.space_group_name_H-M   'P 1'
#
loop_
_entity.id
_entity.type
_entity.pdbx_description
1 polymer ?
#
loop_
_entity_poly.entity_id
_entity_poly.type
_entity_poly.pdbx_seq_one_letter_code
_entity_poly.pdbx_strand_id
1 'polypeptide(L)'
;MKRSEKRILTTHVGSLVRPPELSRYIEAIDNGVKVDQAAFDRSLADSVADVIKRQQQVGVDIVSDGEFGKFRSWSFYVLDRLGGIEERAVEAARGAGRDQQMFADFYAEYFPTQKLPKRGTVVCVGPLTYKGHAAVRKDIEIFKAGLKGAAVADAFLPVVAPASAVPRHKNEYYKDDEEFLFKLAEALREEYKAIVDAGLMVQIDDAFLPYMYDVAFAVDQLTISEVGGGPHRGAQSRHRRLAGRPHPLSHLLGQL
;
A
#
# COMPACT_ATOMS: atom_id res chain seq x y z
N MET A 1 -20.30 3.48 -6.75
CA MET A 1 -20.11 3.40 -5.27
C MET A 1 -21.44 3.68 -4.58
N LYS A 2 -21.93 2.75 -3.76
CA LYS A 2 -23.15 2.97 -2.95
C LYS A 2 -22.84 3.93 -1.79
N ARG A 3 -23.79 4.81 -1.48
CA ARG A 3 -23.69 5.76 -0.36
C ARG A 3 -24.51 5.28 0.83
N SER A 4 -24.14 5.73 2.03
CA SER A 4 -24.86 5.47 3.28
C SER A 4 -26.11 6.36 3.38
N GLU A 5 -27.16 6.05 2.64
CA GLU A 5 -28.38 6.89 2.60
C GLU A 5 -29.40 6.57 3.69
N LYS A 6 -29.59 5.28 3.98
CA LYS A 6 -30.59 4.81 4.96
C LYS A 6 -29.98 4.34 6.27
N ARG A 7 -28.74 3.92 6.26
CA ARG A 7 -27.93 3.52 7.41
C ARG A 7 -26.45 3.67 7.08
N ILE A 8 -25.60 3.71 8.09
CA ILE A 8 -24.15 3.69 7.93
C ILE A 8 -23.74 2.32 7.36
N LEU A 9 -23.05 2.32 6.22
CA LEU A 9 -22.44 1.12 5.67
C LEU A 9 -21.07 0.90 6.31
N THR A 10 -20.75 -0.34 6.60
CA THR A 10 -19.51 -0.75 7.26
C THR A 10 -18.54 -1.37 6.25
N THR A 11 -17.25 -1.18 6.49
CA THR A 11 -16.16 -1.78 5.72
C THR A 11 -14.98 -2.09 6.62
N HIS A 12 -13.99 -2.82 6.10
CA HIS A 12 -12.72 -3.09 6.76
C HIS A 12 -11.56 -2.48 5.97
N VAL A 13 -10.59 -1.92 6.67
CA VAL A 13 -9.34 -1.40 6.08
C VAL A 13 -8.15 -2.21 6.57
N GLY A 14 -7.24 -2.54 5.67
CA GLY A 14 -6.01 -3.26 5.94
C GLY A 14 -6.13 -4.78 5.82
N SER A 15 -4.99 -5.44 6.01
CA SER A 15 -4.87 -6.90 5.83
C SER A 15 -5.66 -7.66 6.87
N LEU A 16 -6.44 -8.64 6.44
CA LEU A 16 -7.07 -9.62 7.31
C LEU A 16 -6.12 -10.79 7.62
N VAL A 17 -6.41 -11.52 8.68
CA VAL A 17 -5.58 -12.66 9.11
C VAL A 17 -5.69 -13.80 8.09
N ARG A 18 -4.57 -14.12 7.46
CA ARG A 18 -4.49 -15.22 6.48
C ARG A 18 -4.62 -16.57 7.15
N PRO A 19 -5.27 -17.55 6.52
CA PRO A 19 -5.26 -18.94 6.97
C PRO A 19 -3.81 -19.46 7.09
N PRO A 20 -3.52 -20.36 8.07
CA PRO A 20 -2.16 -20.86 8.29
C PRO A 20 -1.54 -21.54 7.07
N GLU A 21 -2.35 -22.20 6.24
CA GLU A 21 -1.87 -22.83 5.00
C GLU A 21 -1.40 -21.79 3.99
N LEU A 22 -2.20 -20.75 3.72
CA LEU A 22 -1.82 -19.66 2.82
C LEU A 22 -0.59 -18.91 3.34
N SER A 23 -0.50 -18.70 4.67
CA SER A 23 0.67 -18.04 5.28
C SER A 23 1.96 -18.84 5.05
N ARG A 24 1.90 -20.18 5.10
CA ARG A 24 3.06 -21.04 4.80
C ARG A 24 3.53 -20.92 3.35
N TYR A 25 2.61 -20.85 2.39
CA TYR A 25 2.97 -20.60 0.99
C TYR A 25 3.66 -19.26 0.81
N ILE A 26 3.12 -18.20 1.41
CA ILE A 26 3.68 -16.84 1.32
C ILE A 26 5.07 -16.80 1.96
N GLU A 27 5.24 -17.37 3.15
CA GLU A 27 6.55 -17.46 3.82
C GLU A 27 7.58 -18.22 2.97
N ALA A 28 7.17 -19.31 2.32
CA ALA A 28 8.04 -20.06 1.42
C ALA A 28 8.47 -19.21 0.21
N ILE A 29 7.53 -18.50 -0.42
CA ILE A 29 7.79 -17.62 -1.57
C ILE A 29 8.73 -16.47 -1.16
N ASP A 30 8.47 -15.82 -0.03
CA ASP A 30 9.29 -14.70 0.49
C ASP A 30 10.73 -15.14 0.83
N ASN A 31 10.90 -16.42 1.18
CA ASN A 31 12.22 -17.04 1.41
C ASN A 31 12.85 -17.64 0.12
N GLY A 32 12.27 -17.42 -1.05
CA GLY A 32 12.78 -17.93 -2.32
C GLY A 32 12.62 -19.44 -2.51
N VAL A 33 11.78 -20.08 -1.71
CA VAL A 33 11.49 -21.51 -1.81
C VAL A 33 10.45 -21.74 -2.92
N LYS A 34 10.74 -22.64 -3.84
CA LYS A 34 9.81 -23.01 -4.92
C LYS A 34 8.60 -23.76 -4.35
N VAL A 35 7.40 -23.27 -4.65
CA VAL A 35 6.13 -23.87 -4.26
C VAL A 35 5.40 -24.47 -5.47
N ASP A 36 4.46 -25.40 -5.22
CA ASP A 36 3.49 -25.82 -6.24
C ASP A 36 2.54 -24.65 -6.53
N GLN A 37 2.72 -24.01 -7.67
CA GLN A 37 1.95 -22.83 -8.07
C GLN A 37 0.45 -23.13 -8.18
N ALA A 38 0.05 -24.30 -8.66
CA ALA A 38 -1.35 -24.66 -8.79
C ALA A 38 -2.02 -24.89 -7.44
N ALA A 39 -1.31 -25.51 -6.49
CA ALA A 39 -1.79 -25.68 -5.11
C ALA A 39 -1.91 -24.33 -4.40
N PHE A 40 -0.89 -23.48 -4.54
CA PHE A 40 -0.92 -22.12 -4.02
C PHE A 40 -2.10 -21.31 -4.57
N ASP A 41 -2.31 -21.34 -5.89
CA ASP A 41 -3.39 -20.60 -6.56
C ASP A 41 -4.79 -21.06 -6.07
N ARG A 42 -4.98 -22.36 -5.85
CA ARG A 42 -6.21 -22.89 -5.24
C ARG A 42 -6.36 -22.40 -3.80
N SER A 43 -5.33 -22.52 -2.97
CA SER A 43 -5.37 -22.08 -1.57
C SER A 43 -5.67 -20.58 -1.46
N LEU A 44 -5.13 -19.75 -2.36
CA LEU A 44 -5.43 -18.32 -2.41
C LEU A 44 -6.90 -18.07 -2.78
N ALA A 45 -7.40 -18.71 -3.83
CA ALA A 45 -8.78 -18.53 -4.29
C ALA A 45 -9.79 -18.97 -3.22
N ASP A 46 -9.57 -20.12 -2.59
CA ASP A 46 -10.42 -20.64 -1.52
C ASP A 46 -10.39 -19.72 -0.29
N SER A 47 -9.21 -19.20 0.07
CA SER A 47 -9.05 -18.26 1.18
C SER A 47 -9.75 -16.94 0.94
N VAL A 48 -9.68 -16.39 -0.29
CA VAL A 48 -10.39 -15.17 -0.67
C VAL A 48 -11.91 -15.38 -0.63
N ALA A 49 -12.42 -16.51 -1.13
CA ALA A 49 -13.83 -16.81 -1.06
C ALA A 49 -14.32 -16.96 0.40
N ASP A 50 -13.54 -17.62 1.27
CA ASP A 50 -13.86 -17.76 2.69
C ASP A 50 -13.85 -16.41 3.43
N VAL A 51 -12.85 -15.56 3.18
CA VAL A 51 -12.79 -14.24 3.86
C VAL A 51 -13.92 -13.31 3.45
N ILE A 52 -14.37 -13.36 2.20
CA ILE A 52 -15.56 -12.60 1.74
C ILE A 52 -16.80 -13.10 2.50
N LYS A 53 -16.98 -14.41 2.59
CA LYS A 53 -18.10 -15.03 3.33
C LYS A 53 -18.08 -14.63 4.80
N ARG A 54 -16.92 -14.64 5.45
CA ARG A 54 -16.76 -14.24 6.87
C ARG A 54 -17.10 -12.77 7.07
N GLN A 55 -16.61 -11.87 6.20
CA GLN A 55 -16.95 -10.45 6.25
C GLN A 55 -18.47 -10.26 6.18
N GLN A 56 -19.14 -10.93 5.23
CA GLN A 56 -20.60 -10.91 5.12
C GLN A 56 -21.30 -11.44 6.39
N GLN A 57 -20.82 -12.55 6.95
CA GLN A 57 -21.43 -13.17 8.14
C GLN A 57 -21.36 -12.28 9.38
N VAL A 58 -20.31 -11.49 9.54
CA VAL A 58 -20.17 -10.56 10.67
C VAL A 58 -20.80 -9.18 10.38
N GLY A 59 -21.47 -9.01 9.24
CA GLY A 59 -22.23 -7.81 8.92
C GLY A 59 -21.43 -6.68 8.26
N VAL A 60 -20.26 -6.99 7.66
CA VAL A 60 -19.55 -6.02 6.82
C VAL A 60 -20.29 -5.86 5.50
N ASP A 61 -20.61 -4.62 5.15
CA ASP A 61 -21.41 -4.27 3.98
C ASP A 61 -20.62 -4.19 2.68
N ILE A 62 -19.41 -3.66 2.77
CA ILE A 62 -18.51 -3.44 1.65
C ILE A 62 -17.24 -4.25 1.92
N VAL A 63 -17.05 -5.31 1.16
CA VAL A 63 -16.03 -6.32 1.42
C VAL A 63 -14.80 -6.15 0.55
N SER A 64 -13.66 -6.68 1.01
CA SER A 64 -12.40 -6.77 0.27
C SER A 64 -11.92 -8.22 0.16
N ASP A 65 -10.84 -8.43 -0.60
CA ASP A 65 -10.10 -9.70 -0.69
C ASP A 65 -9.25 -10.00 0.56
N GLY A 66 -9.27 -9.12 1.58
CA GLY A 66 -8.45 -9.23 2.79
C GLY A 66 -6.96 -9.03 2.55
N GLU A 67 -6.56 -8.57 1.36
CA GLU A 67 -5.16 -8.42 0.91
C GLU A 67 -4.39 -9.76 0.87
N PHE A 68 -5.10 -10.86 0.71
CA PHE A 68 -4.50 -12.19 0.78
C PHE A 68 -3.50 -12.46 -0.34
N GLY A 69 -3.72 -11.89 -1.53
CA GLY A 69 -2.82 -12.00 -2.68
C GLY A 69 -1.60 -11.05 -2.66
N LYS A 70 -1.50 -10.15 -1.68
CA LYS A 70 -0.40 -9.19 -1.59
C LYS A 70 0.79 -9.80 -0.84
N PHE A 71 1.75 -10.32 -1.58
CA PHE A 71 3.01 -10.83 -1.05
C PHE A 71 3.92 -9.67 -0.63
N ARG A 72 4.91 -9.96 0.19
CA ARG A 72 5.89 -9.01 0.74
C ARG A 72 5.29 -7.98 1.71
N SER A 73 4.19 -7.33 1.41
CA SER A 73 3.33 -6.49 2.26
C SER A 73 2.24 -5.82 1.43
N TRP A 74 1.31 -5.13 2.09
CA TRP A 74 0.26 -4.30 1.48
C TRP A 74 0.80 -3.22 0.52
N SER A 75 2.05 -2.76 0.66
CA SER A 75 2.67 -1.73 -0.18
C SER A 75 3.76 -2.27 -1.10
N PHE A 76 4.56 -3.24 -0.64
CA PHE A 76 5.72 -3.73 -1.39
C PHE A 76 5.37 -4.71 -2.51
N TYR A 77 4.16 -5.27 -2.53
CA TYR A 77 3.71 -6.16 -3.61
C TYR A 77 3.83 -5.51 -5.00
N VAL A 78 3.70 -4.20 -5.06
CA VAL A 78 3.73 -3.45 -6.31
C VAL A 78 5.13 -3.36 -6.92
N LEU A 79 6.21 -3.57 -6.15
CA LEU A 79 7.58 -3.56 -6.66
C LEU A 79 7.78 -4.63 -7.74
N ASP A 80 7.17 -5.80 -7.57
CA ASP A 80 7.22 -6.87 -8.57
C ASP A 80 6.41 -6.54 -9.84
N ARG A 81 5.55 -5.51 -9.76
CA ARG A 81 4.68 -5.02 -10.84
C ARG A 81 5.24 -3.78 -11.55
N LEU A 82 6.39 -3.26 -11.13
CA LEU A 82 7.02 -2.07 -11.71
C LEU A 82 8.31 -2.41 -12.43
N GLY A 83 8.54 -1.73 -13.57
CA GLY A 83 9.83 -1.64 -14.25
C GLY A 83 10.54 -0.34 -13.89
N GLY A 84 11.86 -0.27 -14.17
CA GLY A 84 12.68 0.92 -13.91
C GLY A 84 13.14 1.06 -12.46
N ILE A 85 12.94 0.03 -11.63
CA ILE A 85 13.40 0.00 -10.23
C ILE A 85 14.29 -1.20 -9.95
N GLU A 86 15.17 -1.04 -8.96
CA GLU A 86 16.02 -2.06 -8.37
C GLU A 86 15.90 -2.03 -6.85
N GLU A 87 16.10 -3.17 -6.19
CA GLU A 87 16.32 -3.24 -4.75
C GLU A 87 17.81 -3.40 -4.46
N ARG A 88 18.36 -2.50 -3.66
CA ARG A 88 19.77 -2.56 -3.20
C ARG A 88 19.80 -2.78 -1.68
N ALA A 89 20.92 -3.28 -1.19
CA ALA A 89 21.13 -3.45 0.26
C ALA A 89 20.90 -2.12 1.00
N VAL A 90 20.38 -2.19 2.23
CA VAL A 90 20.17 -1.00 3.06
C VAL A 90 21.53 -0.41 3.45
N GLU A 91 21.80 0.81 3.02
CA GLU A 91 23.08 1.51 3.25
C GLU A 91 23.19 2.14 4.66
N ALA A 92 22.08 2.40 5.33
CA ALA A 92 22.09 3.05 6.64
C ALA A 92 20.93 2.62 7.55
N ALA A 93 21.20 2.56 8.85
CA ALA A 93 20.18 2.46 9.88
C ALA A 93 19.36 3.77 9.92
N ARG A 94 18.05 3.65 10.20
CA ARG A 94 17.13 4.79 10.26
C ARG A 94 17.16 5.43 11.63
N GLY A 95 17.00 6.75 11.66
CA GLY A 95 16.58 7.43 12.86
C GLY A 95 15.20 6.95 13.33
N ALA A 96 15.02 6.87 14.62
CA ALA A 96 13.72 6.58 15.22
C ALA A 96 12.74 7.74 14.97
N GLY A 97 11.51 7.43 14.54
CA GLY A 97 10.43 8.41 14.47
C GLY A 97 10.09 8.95 15.86
N ARG A 98 9.29 10.00 15.92
CA ARG A 98 8.91 10.65 17.18
C ARG A 98 8.18 9.69 18.12
N ASP A 99 7.28 8.87 17.61
CA ASP A 99 6.57 7.83 18.36
C ASP A 99 7.53 6.80 18.96
N GLN A 100 8.55 6.38 18.20
CA GLN A 100 9.57 5.45 18.68
C GLN A 100 10.45 6.07 19.76
N GLN A 101 10.70 7.36 19.69
CA GLN A 101 11.43 8.09 20.74
C GLN A 101 10.59 8.27 22.01
N MET A 102 9.30 8.59 21.85
CA MET A 102 8.37 8.80 22.96
C MET A 102 8.02 7.49 23.70
N PHE A 103 7.97 6.36 22.98
CA PHE A 103 7.59 5.05 23.51
C PHE A 103 8.72 4.03 23.36
N ALA A 104 9.95 4.45 23.66
CA ALA A 104 11.16 3.65 23.44
C ALA A 104 11.09 2.26 24.10
N ASP A 105 10.57 2.16 25.31
CA ASP A 105 10.45 0.89 26.05
C ASP A 105 9.49 -0.07 25.34
N PHE A 106 8.35 0.44 24.87
CA PHE A 106 7.40 -0.35 24.07
C PHE A 106 8.08 -0.90 22.80
N TYR A 107 8.80 -0.07 22.06
CA TYR A 107 9.45 -0.51 20.83
C TYR A 107 10.63 -1.46 21.07
N ALA A 108 11.32 -1.34 22.19
CA ALA A 108 12.37 -2.28 22.60
C ALA A 108 11.82 -3.70 22.83
N GLU A 109 10.60 -3.82 23.36
CA GLU A 109 9.91 -5.10 23.53
C GLU A 109 9.25 -5.57 22.22
N TYR A 110 8.66 -4.66 21.45
CA TYR A 110 7.87 -4.96 20.27
C TYR A 110 8.71 -5.43 19.07
N PHE A 111 9.81 -4.71 18.72
CA PHE A 111 10.57 -5.05 17.52
C PHE A 111 11.17 -6.45 17.51
N PRO A 112 11.69 -7.00 18.60
CA PRO A 112 12.21 -8.37 18.62
C PRO A 112 11.13 -9.43 18.33
N THR A 113 9.85 -9.13 18.58
CA THR A 113 8.73 -10.04 18.31
C THR A 113 8.30 -10.01 16.84
N GLN A 114 8.72 -8.99 16.09
CA GLN A 114 8.32 -8.81 14.69
C GLN A 114 9.26 -9.56 13.75
N LYS A 115 8.70 -10.48 12.98
CA LYS A 115 9.38 -11.09 11.83
C LYS A 115 9.33 -10.13 10.64
N LEU A 116 10.01 -9.00 10.73
CA LEU A 116 10.05 -8.05 9.62
C LEU A 116 10.94 -8.60 8.50
N PRO A 117 10.45 -8.66 7.26
CA PRO A 117 11.28 -9.06 6.14
C PRO A 117 12.45 -8.07 5.96
N LYS A 118 13.63 -8.59 5.64
CA LYS A 118 14.77 -7.74 5.26
C LYS A 118 14.41 -7.00 3.98
N ARG A 119 14.30 -5.69 4.06
CA ARG A 119 13.91 -4.83 2.94
C ARG A 119 15.11 -4.05 2.45
N GLY A 120 15.34 -4.07 1.15
CA GLY A 120 16.32 -3.22 0.49
C GLY A 120 15.84 -1.77 0.37
N THR A 121 16.73 -0.90 -0.08
CA THR A 121 16.39 0.44 -0.57
C THR A 121 15.94 0.30 -2.01
N VAL A 122 14.76 0.84 -2.33
CA VAL A 122 14.26 0.90 -3.71
C VAL A 122 14.96 2.05 -4.43
N VAL A 123 15.58 1.76 -5.57
CA VAL A 123 16.29 2.74 -6.40
C VAL A 123 15.61 2.81 -7.76
N CYS A 124 15.23 4.01 -8.20
CA CYS A 124 14.76 4.25 -9.55
C CYS A 124 15.96 4.43 -10.46
N VAL A 125 16.16 3.50 -11.39
CA VAL A 125 17.32 3.45 -12.30
C VAL A 125 16.93 3.62 -13.78
N GLY A 126 15.65 3.74 -14.08
CA GLY A 126 15.14 3.83 -15.45
C GLY A 126 13.70 4.30 -15.52
N PRO A 127 13.11 4.36 -16.72
CA PRO A 127 11.73 4.80 -16.89
C PRO A 127 10.77 3.84 -16.17
N LEU A 128 9.90 4.41 -15.32
CA LEU A 128 8.88 3.66 -14.61
C LEU A 128 7.81 3.15 -15.58
N THR A 129 7.55 1.85 -15.52
CA THR A 129 6.52 1.18 -16.31
C THR A 129 5.74 0.20 -15.43
N TYR A 130 4.47 -0.02 -15.75
CA TYR A 130 3.67 -1.05 -15.08
C TYR A 130 3.79 -2.39 -15.83
N LYS A 131 4.20 -3.45 -15.14
CA LYS A 131 4.34 -4.82 -15.66
C LYS A 131 3.30 -5.79 -15.09
N GLY A 132 2.49 -5.33 -14.15
CA GLY A 132 1.61 -6.17 -13.32
C GLY A 132 0.28 -6.57 -13.95
N HIS A 133 0.07 -6.37 -15.27
CA HIS A 133 -1.24 -6.60 -15.91
C HIS A 133 -1.79 -8.02 -15.72
N ALA A 134 -0.94 -9.04 -15.76
CA ALA A 134 -1.36 -10.42 -15.54
C ALA A 134 -1.72 -10.67 -14.06
N ALA A 135 -0.94 -10.09 -13.14
CA ALA A 135 -1.16 -10.22 -11.71
C ALA A 135 -2.47 -9.55 -11.28
N VAL A 136 -2.72 -8.30 -11.68
CA VAL A 136 -3.96 -7.60 -11.31
C VAL A 136 -5.19 -8.26 -11.94
N ARG A 137 -5.09 -8.80 -13.16
CA ARG A 137 -6.20 -9.59 -13.74
C ARG A 137 -6.50 -10.82 -12.90
N LYS A 138 -5.49 -11.55 -12.46
CA LYS A 138 -5.65 -12.71 -11.59
C LYS A 138 -6.30 -12.34 -10.26
N ASP A 139 -5.86 -11.25 -9.62
CA ASP A 139 -6.46 -10.74 -8.39
C ASP A 139 -7.95 -10.44 -8.58
N ILE A 140 -8.29 -9.74 -9.67
CA ILE A 140 -9.68 -9.43 -10.05
C ILE A 140 -10.51 -10.68 -10.29
N GLU A 141 -9.98 -11.66 -11.02
CA GLU A 141 -10.66 -12.93 -11.32
C GLU A 141 -10.95 -13.73 -10.05
N ILE A 142 -9.98 -13.88 -9.17
CA ILE A 142 -10.12 -14.56 -7.87
C ILE A 142 -11.18 -13.86 -7.03
N PHE A 143 -11.08 -12.54 -6.90
CA PHE A 143 -12.01 -11.77 -6.09
C PHE A 143 -13.44 -11.83 -6.64
N LYS A 144 -13.63 -11.64 -7.95
CA LYS A 144 -14.96 -11.76 -8.59
C LYS A 144 -15.53 -13.18 -8.49
N ALA A 145 -14.69 -14.21 -8.53
CA ALA A 145 -15.14 -15.58 -8.30
C ALA A 145 -15.65 -15.78 -6.87
N GLY A 146 -14.93 -15.25 -5.87
CA GLY A 146 -15.34 -15.29 -4.47
C GLY A 146 -16.61 -14.49 -4.16
N LEU A 147 -16.89 -13.42 -4.93
CA LEU A 147 -18.09 -12.61 -4.80
C LEU A 147 -19.36 -13.26 -5.36
N LYS A 148 -19.26 -14.36 -6.13
CA LYS A 148 -20.44 -15.02 -6.70
C LYS A 148 -21.36 -15.54 -5.59
N GLY A 149 -22.59 -15.02 -5.59
CA GLY A 149 -23.59 -15.38 -4.58
C GLY A 149 -23.46 -14.66 -3.24
N ALA A 150 -22.49 -13.79 -3.06
CA ALA A 150 -22.38 -12.97 -1.85
C ALA A 150 -23.42 -11.84 -1.86
N ALA A 151 -24.17 -11.74 -0.74
CA ALA A 151 -25.16 -10.67 -0.54
C ALA A 151 -24.51 -9.48 0.18
N VAL A 152 -23.67 -8.73 -0.52
CA VAL A 152 -22.95 -7.55 -0.02
C VAL A 152 -23.39 -6.27 -0.72
N ALA A 153 -23.21 -5.11 -0.08
CA ALA A 153 -23.62 -3.85 -0.66
C ALA A 153 -22.73 -3.44 -1.84
N ASP A 154 -21.42 -3.62 -1.68
CA ASP A 154 -20.40 -3.32 -2.70
C ASP A 154 -19.10 -4.08 -2.38
N ALA A 155 -18.08 -3.99 -3.24
CA ALA A 155 -16.80 -4.66 -3.04
C ALA A 155 -15.65 -3.85 -3.63
N PHE A 156 -14.46 -3.91 -3.00
CA PHE A 156 -13.27 -3.19 -3.44
C PHE A 156 -12.01 -4.04 -3.39
N LEU A 157 -11.05 -3.68 -4.24
CA LEU A 157 -9.66 -4.12 -4.09
C LEU A 157 -8.82 -2.96 -3.53
N PRO A 158 -8.09 -3.16 -2.43
CA PRO A 158 -7.16 -2.17 -1.92
C PRO A 158 -5.92 -2.10 -2.81
N VAL A 159 -5.37 -0.91 -3.00
CA VAL A 159 -4.13 -0.64 -3.74
C VAL A 159 -3.30 0.37 -2.99
N VAL A 160 -1.99 0.33 -3.20
CA VAL A 160 -1.08 1.28 -2.55
C VAL A 160 -1.07 2.62 -3.28
N ALA A 161 -1.06 3.73 -2.53
CA ALA A 161 -0.82 5.06 -3.08
C ALA A 161 0.63 5.22 -3.57
N PRO A 162 0.91 6.09 -4.57
CA PRO A 162 2.27 6.29 -5.09
C PRO A 162 3.30 6.60 -4.01
N ALA A 163 3.02 7.53 -3.10
CA ALA A 163 3.94 7.88 -2.02
C ALA A 163 4.19 6.74 -1.03
N SER A 164 3.21 5.85 -0.84
CA SER A 164 3.31 4.68 0.03
C SER A 164 3.92 3.44 -0.65
N ALA A 165 3.96 3.39 -1.99
CA ALA A 165 4.55 2.28 -2.74
C ALA A 165 6.08 2.21 -2.57
N VAL A 166 6.73 3.36 -2.56
CA VAL A 166 8.19 3.49 -2.47
C VAL A 166 8.59 4.54 -1.44
N PRO A 167 8.19 4.36 -0.18
CA PRO A 167 8.34 5.40 0.85
C PRO A 167 9.80 5.81 1.14
N ARG A 168 10.75 5.05 0.63
CA ARG A 168 12.19 5.22 0.85
C ARG A 168 12.97 4.88 -0.41
N HIS A 169 12.57 5.55 -1.47
CA HIS A 169 13.23 5.44 -2.76
C HIS A 169 14.48 6.32 -2.82
N LYS A 170 15.37 5.95 -3.71
CA LYS A 170 16.43 6.79 -4.22
C LYS A 170 16.15 7.01 -5.69
N ASN A 171 16.04 8.26 -6.10
CA ASN A 171 15.82 8.61 -7.49
C ASN A 171 17.18 8.85 -8.17
N GLU A 172 17.59 7.99 -9.07
CA GLU A 172 18.82 8.12 -9.87
C GLU A 172 18.53 8.37 -11.35
N TYR A 173 17.25 8.47 -11.75
CA TYR A 173 16.87 8.58 -13.16
C TYR A 173 16.12 9.87 -13.50
N TYR A 174 15.09 10.21 -12.73
CA TYR A 174 14.30 11.42 -12.99
C TYR A 174 14.99 12.66 -12.43
N LYS A 175 14.66 13.82 -13.00
CA LYS A 175 15.23 15.11 -12.62
C LYS A 175 15.10 15.43 -11.13
N ASP A 176 13.95 15.10 -10.54
CA ASP A 176 13.65 15.32 -9.13
C ASP A 176 12.61 14.31 -8.63
N ASP A 177 12.36 14.32 -7.31
CA ASP A 177 11.39 13.40 -6.68
C ASP A 177 9.95 13.75 -7.03
N GLU A 178 9.64 14.97 -7.44
CA GLU A 178 8.31 15.36 -7.90
C GLU A 178 7.99 14.64 -9.23
N GLU A 179 8.91 14.73 -10.21
CA GLU A 179 8.77 14.02 -11.48
C GLU A 179 8.68 12.51 -11.28
N PHE A 180 9.54 11.94 -10.42
CA PHE A 180 9.52 10.53 -10.07
C PHE A 180 8.14 10.11 -9.53
N LEU A 181 7.55 10.85 -8.58
CA LEU A 181 6.26 10.52 -8.00
C LEU A 181 5.11 10.62 -9.02
N PHE A 182 5.14 11.60 -9.93
CA PHE A 182 4.16 11.68 -11.00
C PHE A 182 4.27 10.49 -11.97
N LYS A 183 5.49 10.10 -12.34
CA LYS A 183 5.71 8.93 -13.21
C LYS A 183 5.33 7.62 -12.53
N LEU A 184 5.56 7.50 -11.24
CA LEU A 184 5.07 6.37 -10.45
C LEU A 184 3.54 6.32 -10.42
N ALA A 185 2.90 7.47 -10.24
CA ALA A 185 1.44 7.58 -10.28
C ALA A 185 0.88 7.18 -11.65
N GLU A 186 1.50 7.63 -12.76
CA GLU A 186 1.13 7.22 -14.11
C GLU A 186 1.23 5.70 -14.29
N ALA A 187 2.30 5.07 -13.79
CA ALA A 187 2.47 3.62 -13.86
C ALA A 187 1.40 2.88 -13.02
N LEU A 188 1.15 3.29 -11.78
CA LEU A 188 0.16 2.66 -10.91
C LEU A 188 -1.29 2.84 -11.39
N ARG A 189 -1.56 3.88 -12.17
CA ARG A 189 -2.87 4.11 -12.79
C ARG A 189 -3.36 2.91 -13.61
N GLU A 190 -2.45 2.15 -14.22
CA GLU A 190 -2.80 0.95 -14.98
C GLU A 190 -3.48 -0.11 -14.09
N GLU A 191 -3.01 -0.29 -12.86
CA GLU A 191 -3.62 -1.18 -11.87
C GLU A 191 -4.99 -0.67 -11.43
N TYR A 192 -5.08 0.63 -11.07
CA TYR A 192 -6.33 1.22 -10.60
C TYR A 192 -7.41 1.15 -11.68
N LYS A 193 -7.03 1.49 -12.91
CA LYS A 193 -7.94 1.43 -14.06
C LYS A 193 -8.43 0.01 -14.32
N ALA A 194 -7.57 -0.99 -14.25
CA ALA A 194 -7.97 -2.38 -14.46
C ALA A 194 -9.03 -2.83 -13.44
N ILE A 195 -8.91 -2.41 -12.18
CA ILE A 195 -9.89 -2.72 -11.12
C ILE A 195 -11.22 -2.02 -11.38
N VAL A 196 -11.19 -0.72 -11.72
CA VAL A 196 -12.40 0.07 -12.02
C VAL A 196 -13.11 -0.45 -13.27
N ASP A 197 -12.37 -0.74 -14.35
CA ASP A 197 -12.91 -1.30 -15.60
C ASP A 197 -13.56 -2.68 -15.37
N ALA A 198 -13.10 -3.42 -14.36
CA ALA A 198 -13.70 -4.69 -13.96
C ALA A 198 -15.03 -4.53 -13.17
N GLY A 199 -15.44 -3.29 -12.90
CA GLY A 199 -16.67 -2.96 -12.15
C GLY A 199 -16.51 -3.07 -10.63
N LEU A 200 -15.28 -3.08 -10.11
CA LEU A 200 -14.98 -3.05 -8.69
C LEU A 200 -14.62 -1.63 -8.23
N MET A 201 -14.82 -1.35 -6.94
CA MET A 201 -14.24 -0.15 -6.35
C MET A 201 -12.73 -0.36 -6.12
N VAL A 202 -11.99 0.74 -6.15
CA VAL A 202 -10.59 0.80 -5.74
C VAL A 202 -10.49 1.56 -4.43
N GLN A 203 -9.76 1.02 -3.44
CA GLN A 203 -9.39 1.74 -2.23
C GLN A 203 -7.89 2.03 -2.30
N ILE A 204 -7.52 3.31 -2.26
CA ILE A 204 -6.13 3.75 -2.37
C ILE A 204 -5.60 4.02 -0.96
N ASP A 205 -4.66 3.19 -0.51
CA ASP A 205 -4.10 3.24 0.84
C ASP A 205 -2.84 4.11 0.86
N ASP A 206 -2.90 5.22 1.59
CA ASP A 206 -1.78 6.16 1.77
C ASP A 206 -1.39 6.29 3.25
N ALA A 207 -0.97 5.19 3.85
CA ALA A 207 -0.56 5.15 5.25
C ALA A 207 0.81 5.79 5.50
N PHE A 208 1.60 6.01 4.44
CA PHE A 208 2.93 6.56 4.60
C PHE A 208 2.94 8.08 4.76
N LEU A 209 1.94 8.78 4.26
CA LEU A 209 1.85 10.23 4.38
C LEU A 209 1.83 10.72 5.85
N PRO A 210 0.99 10.17 6.76
CA PRO A 210 1.04 10.51 8.18
C PRO A 210 2.37 10.13 8.84
N TYR A 211 2.94 8.97 8.47
CA TYR A 211 4.23 8.55 8.98
C TYR A 211 5.37 9.50 8.56
N MET A 212 5.39 9.94 7.31
CA MET A 212 6.39 10.90 6.84
C MET A 212 6.29 12.24 7.56
N TYR A 213 5.08 12.67 7.88
CA TYR A 213 4.87 13.86 8.69
C TYR A 213 5.53 13.71 10.07
N ASP A 214 5.31 12.59 10.76
CA ASP A 214 5.92 12.31 12.06
C ASP A 214 7.46 12.26 11.99
N VAL A 215 8.02 11.58 10.99
CA VAL A 215 9.47 11.49 10.78
C VAL A 215 10.08 12.85 10.45
N ALA A 216 9.43 13.66 9.62
CA ALA A 216 9.91 15.00 9.27
C ALA A 216 9.99 15.90 10.50
N PHE A 217 8.99 15.86 11.37
CA PHE A 217 9.02 16.59 12.64
C PHE A 217 10.12 16.10 13.58
N ALA A 218 10.34 14.80 13.65
CA ALA A 218 11.41 14.24 14.49
C ALA A 218 12.82 14.66 14.03
N VAL A 219 13.03 14.71 12.71
CA VAL A 219 14.33 15.08 12.12
C VAL A 219 14.60 16.59 12.27
N ASP A 220 13.60 17.42 12.02
CA ASP A 220 13.76 18.88 12.06
C ASP A 220 13.66 19.46 13.49
N GLN A 221 13.45 18.61 14.50
CA GLN A 221 13.24 19.02 15.90
C GLN A 221 12.10 20.06 16.06
N LEU A 222 11.18 20.11 15.11
CA LEU A 222 10.05 21.02 15.17
C LEU A 222 9.07 20.57 16.23
N THR A 223 8.78 21.42 17.17
CA THR A 223 7.72 21.19 18.16
C THR A 223 6.37 21.66 17.61
N ILE A 224 5.27 21.08 18.12
CA ILE A 224 3.91 21.48 17.71
C ILE A 224 3.68 22.99 17.94
N SER A 225 4.36 23.60 18.93
CA SER A 225 4.32 25.05 19.19
C SER A 225 4.97 25.87 18.07
N GLU A 226 5.94 25.33 17.32
CA GLU A 226 6.61 25.99 16.21
C GLU A 226 5.80 25.95 14.92
N VAL A 227 4.90 24.98 14.79
CA VAL A 227 3.97 24.87 13.64
C VAL A 227 2.81 25.86 13.75
N GLY A 228 2.43 26.25 14.96
CA GLY A 228 1.31 27.16 15.25
C GLY A 228 1.65 28.64 15.37
N GLY A 229 2.92 29.02 15.42
CA GLY A 229 3.21 30.40 15.83
C GLY A 229 4.57 30.99 15.51
N GLY A 230 5.03 31.01 14.25
CA GLY A 230 6.19 31.84 13.94
C GLY A 230 6.82 31.60 12.55
N PRO A 231 7.55 32.58 11.98
CA PRO A 231 7.99 32.55 10.60
C PRO A 231 9.31 31.78 10.41
N HIS A 232 9.28 30.46 10.38
CA HIS A 232 10.42 29.69 9.87
C HIS A 232 10.31 29.55 8.35
N ARG A 233 10.98 30.46 7.63
CA ARG A 233 10.91 30.61 6.17
C ARG A 233 11.50 29.45 5.36
N GLY A 234 12.23 28.53 5.96
CA GLY A 234 12.91 27.42 5.25
C GLY A 234 12.06 26.17 5.02
N ALA A 235 11.42 25.65 6.07
CA ALA A 235 10.57 24.45 5.98
C ALA A 235 9.22 24.74 5.30
N GLN A 236 8.63 25.91 5.59
CA GLN A 236 7.39 26.38 4.93
C GLN A 236 7.51 26.52 3.41
N SER A 237 8.71 26.78 2.86
CA SER A 237 8.89 26.91 1.42
C SER A 237 8.74 25.58 0.67
N ARG A 238 9.11 24.47 1.27
CA ARG A 238 8.93 23.13 0.67
C ARG A 238 7.47 22.66 0.77
N HIS A 239 6.83 22.83 1.92
CA HIS A 239 5.43 22.43 2.10
C HIS A 239 4.42 23.33 1.39
N ARG A 240 4.64 24.65 1.31
CA ARG A 240 3.81 25.56 0.50
C ARG A 240 3.90 25.27 -0.99
N ARG A 241 5.03 24.79 -1.49
CA ARG A 241 5.14 24.35 -2.90
C ARG A 241 4.33 23.10 -3.18
N LEU A 242 4.17 22.21 -2.20
CA LEU A 242 3.33 21.00 -2.32
C LEU A 242 1.84 21.29 -2.12
N ALA A 243 1.48 22.22 -1.21
CA ALA A 243 0.08 22.56 -0.92
C ALA A 243 -0.62 23.40 -2.02
N GLY A 244 0.16 24.07 -2.89
CA GLY A 244 -0.39 24.87 -4.00
C GLY A 244 -0.40 24.14 -5.36
N ARG A 245 0.08 22.90 -5.43
CA ARG A 245 0.10 22.10 -6.66
C ARG A 245 -0.87 20.92 -6.52
N PRO A 246 -1.50 20.48 -7.62
CA PRO A 246 -2.34 19.29 -7.56
C PRO A 246 -1.51 18.11 -7.05
N HIS A 247 -1.97 17.47 -5.98
CA HIS A 247 -1.36 16.25 -5.45
C HIS A 247 -1.34 15.18 -6.55
N PRO A 248 -0.29 14.36 -6.70
CA PRO A 248 -0.25 13.30 -7.71
C PRO A 248 -1.51 12.43 -7.74
N LEU A 249 -2.12 12.14 -6.57
CA LEU A 249 -3.40 11.46 -6.43
C LEU A 249 -4.57 12.23 -7.06
N SER A 250 -4.64 13.57 -6.91
CA SER A 250 -5.75 14.35 -7.48
C SER A 250 -5.66 14.41 -9.01
N HIS A 251 -4.46 14.47 -9.56
CA HIS A 251 -4.23 14.36 -11.00
C HIS A 251 -4.65 12.99 -11.54
N LEU A 252 -4.36 11.94 -10.78
CA LEU A 252 -4.66 10.55 -11.11
C LEU A 252 -6.16 10.26 -11.05
N LEU A 253 -6.84 10.73 -9.99
CA LEU A 253 -8.28 10.52 -9.79
C LEU A 253 -9.14 11.32 -10.76
N GLY A 254 -8.66 12.46 -11.27
CA GLY A 254 -9.34 13.24 -12.29
C GLY A 254 -9.32 12.61 -13.70
N GLN A 255 -8.56 11.53 -13.88
CA GLN A 255 -8.41 10.80 -15.15
C GLN A 255 -8.99 9.38 -15.11
N LEU A 256 -9.50 8.90 -13.96
CA LEU A 256 -10.23 7.65 -13.78
C LEU A 256 -11.72 7.88 -13.97
#